data_041f5feabb55921592bf637b147b5f3e
#
_entry.id   041f5feabb55921592bf637b147b5f3e
#
_cell.length_a   1.000
_cell.length_b   1.000
_cell.length_c   1.000
_cell.angle_alpha   90.00
_cell.angle_beta   90.00
_cell.angle_gamma   90.00
#
_symmetry.space_group_name_H-M   'P 1'
#
loop_
_entity.id
_entity.type
_entity.pdbx_description
1 polymer ?
#
loop_
_entity_poly.entity_id
_entity_poly.type
_entity_poly.pdbx_seq_one_letter_code
_entity_poly.pdbx_strand_id
1 'polypeptide(L)'
;MKYSSVFILFSFLSVVFGDNMFLDKPAQPTDMKDTLNLTTGGPYTYSQSKHHFYGMGYDGTNIDTYGCCSGQSGSCRNNPSCQCQVGVGPLPQGTYTLGNMFTFKGMPYCYELFPSSSNNMCGRSGFLIHGGGCSGNPSEGCIVIEDQNIRYKIKSGATLKVVS
;
A
#
# COMPACT_ATOMS: atom_id res chain seq x y z
N MET A 1 -15.40 46.47 -58.30
CA MET A 1 -14.03 46.00 -58.57
C MET A 1 -14.03 44.50 -58.46
N LYS A 2 -13.79 43.80 -59.55
CA LYS A 2 -13.81 42.35 -59.69
C LYS A 2 -12.41 41.84 -59.38
N TYR A 3 -12.26 40.88 -58.47
CA TYR A 3 -11.03 40.09 -58.38
C TYR A 3 -11.34 38.63 -58.70
N SER A 4 -10.65 38.19 -59.73
CA SER A 4 -10.75 36.88 -60.40
C SER A 4 -9.98 35.85 -59.59
N SER A 5 -10.61 34.72 -59.24
CA SER A 5 -9.95 33.58 -58.64
C SER A 5 -9.28 32.73 -59.73
N VAL A 6 -8.00 32.51 -59.53
CA VAL A 6 -7.22 31.58 -60.38
C VAL A 6 -7.15 30.24 -59.63
N PHE A 7 -7.81 29.22 -60.23
CA PHE A 7 -7.64 27.83 -59.76
C PHE A 7 -6.42 27.22 -60.45
N ILE A 8 -5.43 26.81 -59.60
CA ILE A 8 -4.32 26.00 -60.09
C ILE A 8 -4.61 24.55 -59.76
N LEU A 9 -4.87 23.77 -60.81
CA LEU A 9 -4.98 22.32 -60.74
C LEU A 9 -3.59 21.71 -60.67
N PHE A 10 -3.24 21.08 -59.54
CA PHE A 10 -2.10 20.19 -59.47
C PHE A 10 -2.56 18.75 -59.65
N SER A 11 -2.13 18.21 -60.77
CA SER A 11 -2.26 16.81 -61.15
C SER A 11 -1.28 15.99 -60.31
N PHE A 12 -1.78 15.13 -59.44
CA PHE A 12 -0.95 14.16 -58.71
C PHE A 12 -0.79 12.89 -59.54
N LEU A 13 0.42 12.69 -59.99
CA LEU A 13 0.87 11.45 -60.61
C LEU A 13 1.12 10.42 -59.50
N SER A 14 0.32 9.36 -59.46
CA SER A 14 0.47 8.24 -58.53
C SER A 14 1.64 7.37 -59.00
N VAL A 15 2.72 7.36 -58.27
CA VAL A 15 3.76 6.33 -58.36
C VAL A 15 3.56 5.32 -57.24
N VAL A 16 3.09 4.14 -57.62
CA VAL A 16 3.02 2.97 -56.74
C VAL A 16 4.42 2.35 -56.69
N PHE A 17 5.13 2.50 -55.59
CA PHE A 17 6.23 1.61 -55.25
C PHE A 17 5.80 0.80 -54.04
N GLY A 18 5.55 -0.46 -54.29
CA GLY A 18 5.50 -1.46 -53.22
C GLY A 18 6.93 -1.74 -52.79
N ASP A 19 7.14 -1.62 -51.54
CA ASP A 19 8.14 -2.40 -50.78
C ASP A 19 7.73 -2.38 -49.31
N ASN A 20 7.23 -3.52 -48.87
CA ASN A 20 7.07 -3.86 -47.45
C ASN A 20 8.45 -3.92 -46.79
N MET A 21 8.88 -2.83 -46.21
CA MET A 21 9.93 -2.83 -45.25
C MET A 21 9.27 -2.64 -43.87
N PHE A 22 8.90 -3.75 -43.22
CA PHE A 22 8.72 -3.78 -41.81
C PHE A 22 10.08 -3.45 -41.18
N LEU A 23 10.30 -2.18 -40.94
CA LEU A 23 11.28 -1.76 -39.96
C LEU A 23 10.76 -2.19 -38.61
N ASP A 24 11.24 -3.35 -38.15
CA ASP A 24 11.23 -3.73 -36.76
C ASP A 24 11.83 -2.55 -35.97
N LYS A 25 10.96 -1.70 -35.44
CA LYS A 25 11.33 -0.76 -34.38
C LYS A 25 11.82 -1.66 -33.27
N PRO A 26 13.10 -1.58 -32.86
CA PRO A 26 13.53 -2.34 -31.71
C PRO A 26 12.58 -1.97 -30.57
N ALA A 27 11.92 -2.98 -29.98
CA ALA A 27 11.13 -2.81 -28.78
C ALA A 27 12.04 -2.12 -27.79
N GLN A 28 11.70 -0.89 -27.42
CA GLN A 28 12.34 -0.26 -26.28
C GLN A 28 12.22 -1.24 -25.12
N PRO A 29 13.26 -1.43 -24.32
CA PRO A 29 13.15 -2.19 -23.10
C PRO A 29 12.06 -1.49 -22.29
N THR A 30 10.85 -2.03 -22.34
CA THR A 30 9.80 -1.65 -21.40
C THR A 30 10.40 -1.90 -20.04
N ASP A 31 10.54 -0.84 -19.30
CA ASP A 31 11.22 -0.82 -18.03
C ASP A 31 10.78 -2.01 -17.17
N MET A 32 11.64 -3.02 -17.07
CA MET A 32 11.47 -4.12 -16.09
C MET A 32 11.32 -3.57 -14.68
N LYS A 33 11.76 -2.32 -14.43
CA LYS A 33 11.54 -1.61 -13.18
C LYS A 33 10.07 -1.29 -12.90
N ASP A 34 9.29 -0.91 -13.91
CA ASP A 34 7.86 -0.59 -13.70
C ASP A 34 7.04 -1.85 -13.43
N THR A 35 7.37 -2.97 -14.07
CA THR A 35 6.71 -4.25 -13.80
C THR A 35 7.11 -4.82 -12.44
N LEU A 36 8.35 -4.60 -12.01
CA LEU A 36 8.83 -5.01 -10.67
C LEU A 36 8.17 -4.16 -9.57
N ASN A 37 7.93 -2.86 -9.80
CA ASN A 37 7.27 -1.98 -8.85
C ASN A 37 5.78 -2.31 -8.62
N LEU A 38 5.10 -2.98 -9.55
CA LEU A 38 3.71 -3.40 -9.36
C LEU A 38 3.58 -4.64 -8.46
N THR A 39 4.63 -5.44 -8.31
CA THR A 39 4.60 -6.73 -7.60
C THR A 39 5.35 -6.74 -6.28
N THR A 40 6.22 -5.76 -6.02
CA THR A 40 7.00 -5.69 -4.79
C THR A 40 6.23 -4.99 -3.67
N GLY A 41 6.27 -5.58 -2.49
CA GLY A 41 5.66 -5.07 -1.26
C GLY A 41 4.50 -5.91 -0.74
N GLY A 42 4.60 -6.28 0.55
CA GLY A 42 3.70 -7.25 1.18
C GLY A 42 3.91 -8.69 0.70
N PRO A 43 3.06 -9.63 1.12
CA PRO A 43 2.14 -9.45 2.22
C PRO A 43 2.84 -9.19 3.55
N TYR A 44 2.13 -8.57 4.48
CA TYR A 44 2.64 -8.31 5.82
C TYR A 44 1.99 -9.24 6.84
N THR A 45 2.69 -9.49 7.92
CA THR A 45 2.15 -10.18 9.08
C THR A 45 2.45 -9.37 10.35
N TYR A 46 1.46 -9.23 11.20
CA TYR A 46 1.59 -8.71 12.55
C TYR A 46 1.23 -9.81 13.55
N SER A 47 2.22 -10.28 14.34
CA SER A 47 1.99 -11.19 15.45
C SER A 47 1.82 -10.39 16.71
N GLN A 48 0.65 -10.50 17.33
CA GLN A 48 0.31 -9.77 18.56
C GLN A 48 1.21 -10.21 19.72
N SER A 49 1.21 -11.48 20.05
CA SER A 49 1.96 -12.00 21.20
C SER A 49 3.48 -11.87 21.06
N LYS A 50 3.98 -11.81 19.82
CA LYS A 50 5.41 -11.60 19.55
C LYS A 50 5.78 -10.12 19.39
N HIS A 51 4.81 -9.21 19.39
CA HIS A 51 5.05 -7.78 19.16
C HIS A 51 5.81 -7.51 17.85
N HIS A 52 5.52 -8.30 16.80
CA HIS A 52 6.36 -8.43 15.62
C HIS A 52 5.58 -8.11 14.34
N PHE A 53 6.13 -7.21 13.52
CA PHE A 53 5.61 -6.87 12.20
C PHE A 53 6.66 -7.17 11.15
N TYR A 54 6.31 -7.93 10.12
CA TYR A 54 7.25 -8.35 9.06
C TYR A 54 6.59 -8.52 7.71
N GLY A 55 7.40 -8.50 6.66
CA GLY A 55 7.02 -8.68 5.26
C GLY A 55 7.99 -8.00 4.31
N MET A 56 7.58 -7.83 3.05
CA MET A 56 8.41 -7.19 2.03
C MET A 56 8.03 -5.72 1.86
N GLY A 57 8.99 -4.81 1.95
CA GLY A 57 8.81 -3.38 1.63
C GLY A 57 8.56 -3.15 0.14
N TYR A 58 7.98 -2.00 -0.22
CA TYR A 58 7.75 -1.67 -1.64
C TYR A 58 9.06 -1.57 -2.44
N ASP A 59 10.17 -1.32 -1.76
CA ASP A 59 11.53 -1.21 -2.31
C ASP A 59 12.25 -2.58 -2.43
N GLY A 60 11.54 -3.68 -2.13
CA GLY A 60 12.09 -5.02 -2.12
C GLY A 60 12.95 -5.35 -0.89
N THR A 61 13.08 -4.44 0.08
CA THR A 61 13.80 -4.73 1.33
C THR A 61 12.93 -5.54 2.29
N ASN A 62 13.54 -6.40 3.08
CA ASN A 62 12.84 -7.11 4.14
C ASN A 62 12.48 -6.14 5.28
N ILE A 63 11.23 -6.14 5.68
CA ILE A 63 10.74 -5.51 6.92
C ILE A 63 10.67 -6.61 7.97
N ASP A 64 11.37 -6.41 9.06
CA ASP A 64 11.43 -7.34 10.20
C ASP A 64 11.65 -6.50 11.46
N THR A 65 10.55 -6.12 12.14
CA THR A 65 10.61 -5.19 13.27
C THR A 65 9.82 -5.68 14.47
N TYR A 66 10.44 -5.58 15.62
CA TYR A 66 9.89 -5.94 16.94
C TYR A 66 9.51 -4.69 17.74
N GLY A 67 8.87 -4.89 18.88
CA GLY A 67 8.42 -3.79 19.74
C GLY A 67 7.16 -3.08 19.25
N CYS A 68 6.51 -3.58 18.20
CA CYS A 68 5.22 -3.06 17.78
C CYS A 68 4.15 -3.32 18.82
N CYS A 69 3.18 -2.43 18.93
CA CYS A 69 2.09 -2.62 19.89
C CYS A 69 0.71 -2.32 19.29
N SER A 70 -0.30 -2.93 19.89
CA SER A 70 -1.70 -2.73 19.57
C SER A 70 -2.55 -2.86 20.84
N GLY A 71 -3.49 -1.96 21.03
CA GLY A 71 -4.29 -1.86 22.25
C GLY A 71 -3.63 -1.00 23.34
N GLN A 72 -4.38 -0.73 24.40
CA GLN A 72 -3.93 0.08 25.53
C GLN A 72 -2.89 -0.65 26.39
N SER A 73 -2.20 0.09 27.24
CA SER A 73 -1.23 -0.47 28.18
C SER A 73 -1.88 -1.45 29.18
N GLY A 74 -1.06 -2.33 29.74
CA GLY A 74 -1.51 -3.35 30.68
C GLY A 74 -1.72 -4.71 30.04
N SER A 75 -2.55 -5.54 30.64
CA SER A 75 -2.72 -6.96 30.27
C SER A 75 -3.34 -7.19 28.89
N CYS A 76 -3.96 -6.17 28.30
CA CYS A 76 -4.60 -6.27 26.99
C CYS A 76 -3.74 -5.82 25.81
N ARG A 77 -2.58 -5.15 26.06
CA ARG A 77 -1.67 -4.79 24.98
C ARG A 77 -1.15 -6.04 24.31
N ASN A 78 -1.31 -6.12 23.00
CA ASN A 78 -0.87 -7.26 22.18
C ASN A 78 -1.42 -8.62 22.65
N ASN A 79 -2.46 -8.60 23.45
CA ASN A 79 -3.07 -9.83 23.98
C ASN A 79 -4.27 -10.26 23.12
N PRO A 80 -4.15 -11.37 22.37
CA PRO A 80 -5.23 -11.85 21.50
C PRO A 80 -6.55 -12.10 22.24
N SER A 81 -6.50 -12.49 23.52
CA SER A 81 -7.70 -12.74 24.31
C SER A 81 -8.53 -11.48 24.59
N CYS A 82 -7.92 -10.30 24.47
CA CYS A 82 -8.57 -9.01 24.66
C CYS A 82 -9.13 -8.41 23.35
N GLN A 83 -8.98 -9.05 22.21
CA GLN A 83 -9.26 -8.42 20.91
C GLN A 83 -10.69 -7.89 20.76
N CYS A 84 -11.66 -8.41 21.51
CA CYS A 84 -13.05 -7.95 21.50
C CYS A 84 -13.35 -6.89 22.61
N GLN A 85 -12.37 -6.47 23.39
CA GLN A 85 -12.56 -5.41 24.39
C GLN A 85 -12.49 -4.04 23.70
N VAL A 86 -13.63 -3.38 23.60
CA VAL A 86 -13.76 -2.05 22.95
C VAL A 86 -12.93 -1.02 23.71
N GLY A 87 -12.20 -0.17 22.97
CA GLY A 87 -11.37 0.89 23.53
C GLY A 87 -10.06 0.43 24.21
N VAL A 88 -9.87 -0.86 24.42
CA VAL A 88 -8.75 -1.42 25.22
C VAL A 88 -7.94 -2.45 24.43
N GLY A 89 -8.61 -3.39 23.78
CA GLY A 89 -8.00 -4.55 23.14
C GLY A 89 -7.17 -4.21 21.90
N PRO A 90 -6.31 -5.15 21.47
CA PRO A 90 -5.55 -5.00 20.24
C PRO A 90 -6.45 -5.07 19.00
N LEU A 91 -5.86 -4.87 17.83
CA LEU A 91 -6.51 -5.09 16.55
C LEU A 91 -7.03 -6.53 16.46
N PRO A 92 -8.30 -6.77 16.11
CA PRO A 92 -8.79 -8.14 15.94
C PRO A 92 -7.96 -8.95 14.93
N GLN A 93 -7.79 -10.24 15.20
CA GLN A 93 -7.10 -11.13 14.26
C GLN A 93 -7.89 -11.26 12.95
N GLY A 94 -7.16 -11.46 11.86
CA GLY A 94 -7.74 -11.62 10.54
C GLY A 94 -6.90 -11.05 9.42
N THR A 95 -7.51 -10.85 8.28
CA THR A 95 -6.88 -10.31 7.07
C THR A 95 -7.39 -8.90 6.79
N TYR A 96 -6.49 -8.01 6.43
CA TYR A 96 -6.77 -6.61 6.15
C TYR A 96 -6.13 -6.18 4.83
N THR A 97 -6.73 -5.22 4.16
CA THR A 97 -6.10 -4.49 3.07
C THR A 97 -5.63 -3.13 3.59
N LEU A 98 -4.39 -2.77 3.29
CA LEU A 98 -3.83 -1.47 3.65
C LEU A 98 -4.38 -0.38 2.73
N GLY A 99 -4.89 0.70 3.29
CA GLY A 99 -5.30 1.89 2.56
C GLY A 99 -4.12 2.67 1.99
N ASN A 100 -4.42 3.81 1.40
CA ASN A 100 -3.39 4.73 0.93
C ASN A 100 -2.61 5.32 2.11
N MET A 101 -1.33 5.60 1.86
CA MET A 101 -0.48 6.30 2.82
C MET A 101 -1.01 7.73 3.05
N PHE A 102 -1.06 8.16 4.32
CA PHE A 102 -1.49 9.51 4.70
C PHE A 102 -0.80 10.00 5.97
N THR A 103 -1.06 11.25 6.35
CA THR A 103 -0.58 11.83 7.61
C THR A 103 -1.74 11.91 8.60
N PHE A 104 -1.58 11.33 9.77
CA PHE A 104 -2.58 11.33 10.85
C PHE A 104 -2.04 12.07 12.08
N LYS A 105 -2.71 13.12 12.52
CA LYS A 105 -2.32 13.94 13.70
C LYS A 105 -0.83 14.31 13.70
N GLY A 106 -0.31 14.74 12.54
CA GLY A 106 1.10 15.10 12.37
C GLY A 106 2.07 13.92 12.23
N MET A 107 1.61 12.68 12.32
CA MET A 107 2.42 11.48 12.11
C MET A 107 2.34 11.07 10.63
N PRO A 108 3.44 11.11 9.87
CA PRO A 108 3.46 10.66 8.47
C PRO A 108 3.45 9.12 8.38
N TYR A 109 3.16 8.65 7.16
CA TYR A 109 3.20 7.22 6.81
C TYR A 109 2.27 6.38 7.68
N CYS A 110 1.02 6.82 7.78
CA CYS A 110 -0.08 6.06 8.39
C CYS A 110 -0.90 5.36 7.30
N TYR A 111 -1.53 4.25 7.66
CA TYR A 111 -2.34 3.44 6.74
C TYR A 111 -3.64 3.04 7.42
N GLU A 112 -4.77 3.24 6.75
CA GLU A 112 -6.04 2.70 7.19
C GLU A 112 -6.07 1.19 6.96
N LEU A 113 -6.72 0.44 7.86
CA LEU A 113 -6.83 -1.01 7.80
C LEU A 113 -8.27 -1.39 7.47
N PHE A 114 -8.49 -1.86 6.25
CA PHE A 114 -9.79 -2.35 5.79
C PHE A 114 -9.92 -3.85 6.05
N PRO A 115 -10.77 -4.28 6.99
CA PRO A 115 -10.91 -5.70 7.31
C PRO A 115 -11.59 -6.47 6.18
N SER A 116 -11.17 -7.72 5.97
CA SER A 116 -11.94 -8.69 5.19
C SER A 116 -13.31 -8.92 5.84
N SER A 117 -14.32 -9.17 5.02
CA SER A 117 -15.68 -9.49 5.49
C SER A 117 -15.75 -10.77 6.34
N SER A 118 -14.73 -11.63 6.25
CA SER A 118 -14.60 -12.85 7.06
C SER A 118 -14.05 -12.61 8.46
N ASN A 119 -13.52 -11.40 8.75
CA ASN A 119 -12.97 -11.12 10.08
C ASN A 119 -14.08 -10.94 11.12
N ASN A 120 -13.87 -11.49 12.30
CA ASN A 120 -14.68 -11.11 13.45
C ASN A 120 -14.13 -9.82 14.07
N MET A 121 -14.71 -8.70 13.71
CA MET A 121 -14.27 -7.38 14.19
C MET A 121 -14.81 -7.03 15.57
N CYS A 122 -15.64 -7.85 16.20
CA CYS A 122 -16.24 -7.59 17.51
C CYS A 122 -16.96 -6.24 17.60
N GLY A 123 -17.58 -5.77 16.51
CA GLY A 123 -18.23 -4.45 16.42
C GLY A 123 -17.27 -3.26 16.44
N ARG A 124 -15.97 -3.48 16.26
CA ARG A 124 -14.90 -2.46 16.30
C ARG A 124 -14.48 -2.07 14.88
N SER A 125 -14.06 -0.81 14.70
CA SER A 125 -13.62 -0.26 13.40
C SER A 125 -12.65 0.90 13.58
N GLY A 126 -12.19 1.49 12.47
CA GLY A 126 -11.34 2.70 12.47
C GLY A 126 -9.89 2.42 12.85
N PHE A 127 -9.36 1.27 12.46
CA PHE A 127 -8.00 0.88 12.79
C PHE A 127 -6.98 1.38 11.77
N LEU A 128 -5.81 1.73 12.28
CA LEU A 128 -4.68 2.25 11.49
C LEU A 128 -3.39 1.51 11.83
N ILE A 129 -2.41 1.58 10.91
CA ILE A 129 -0.99 1.57 11.27
C ILE A 129 -0.57 3.02 11.43
N HIS A 130 0.08 3.38 12.55
CA HIS A 130 0.58 4.73 12.79
C HIS A 130 1.89 4.74 13.61
N GLY A 131 2.47 5.92 13.73
CA GLY A 131 3.64 6.18 14.56
C GLY A 131 3.29 6.45 16.02
N GLY A 132 4.26 6.93 16.75
CA GLY A 132 4.19 7.16 18.19
C GLY A 132 4.84 6.03 18.97
N GLY A 133 4.97 6.20 20.27
CA GLY A 133 5.59 5.21 21.13
C GLY A 133 4.61 4.22 21.70
N CYS A 134 5.09 3.06 22.10
CA CYS A 134 4.31 2.03 22.79
C CYS A 134 4.22 2.25 24.32
N SER A 135 4.70 3.39 24.84
CA SER A 135 4.54 3.78 26.24
C SER A 135 3.14 4.38 26.50
N GLY A 136 2.64 4.25 27.70
CA GLY A 136 1.30 4.75 28.08
C GLY A 136 0.16 4.02 27.33
N ASN A 137 -0.83 4.76 26.87
CA ASN A 137 -1.99 4.25 26.12
C ASN A 137 -1.86 4.60 24.63
N PRO A 138 -1.06 3.88 23.87
CA PRO A 138 -0.67 4.26 22.51
C PRO A 138 -1.81 4.17 21.49
N SER A 139 -2.74 3.25 21.69
CA SER A 139 -3.86 3.06 20.75
C SER A 139 -5.02 2.31 21.39
N GLU A 140 -6.19 2.45 20.80
CA GLU A 140 -7.38 1.65 21.12
C GLU A 140 -7.54 0.47 20.14
N GLY A 141 -6.42 -0.07 19.67
CA GLY A 141 -6.38 -1.22 18.76
C GLY A 141 -5.62 -1.00 17.43
N CYS A 142 -5.20 0.22 17.12
CA CYS A 142 -4.29 0.45 16.00
C CYS A 142 -2.94 -0.25 16.21
N ILE A 143 -2.26 -0.60 15.13
CA ILE A 143 -0.87 -1.08 15.20
C ILE A 143 0.05 0.14 15.26
N VAL A 144 0.86 0.22 16.31
CA VAL A 144 1.91 1.23 16.45
C VAL A 144 3.25 0.63 16.03
N ILE A 145 3.87 1.25 15.04
CA ILE A 145 5.23 0.98 14.59
C ILE A 145 6.01 2.28 14.78
N GLU A 146 6.94 2.34 15.73
CA GLU A 146 7.65 3.58 16.09
C GLU A 146 8.53 4.07 14.95
N ASP A 147 9.28 3.17 14.31
CA ASP A 147 10.21 3.53 13.24
C ASP A 147 9.48 4.04 12.00
N GLN A 148 9.68 5.32 11.72
CA GLN A 148 9.11 6.00 10.55
C GLN A 148 9.64 5.43 9.24
N ASN A 149 10.90 4.98 9.19
CA ASN A 149 11.49 4.41 7.97
C ASN A 149 10.85 3.06 7.63
N ILE A 150 10.48 2.29 8.63
CA ILE A 150 9.71 1.05 8.43
C ILE A 150 8.33 1.38 7.86
N ARG A 151 7.60 2.34 8.47
CA ARG A 151 6.28 2.73 7.96
C ARG A 151 6.33 3.26 6.54
N TYR A 152 7.35 4.05 6.21
CA TYR A 152 7.55 4.55 4.84
C TYR A 152 7.64 3.43 3.80
N LYS A 153 8.25 2.30 4.15
CA LYS A 153 8.44 1.15 3.24
C LYS A 153 7.19 0.27 3.06
N ILE A 154 6.15 0.50 3.83
CA ILE A 154 4.91 -0.26 3.70
C ILE A 154 4.19 0.13 2.40
N LYS A 155 3.70 -0.85 1.66
CA LYS A 155 2.99 -0.65 0.39
C LYS A 155 1.49 -0.50 0.61
N SER A 156 0.92 0.60 0.09
CA SER A 156 -0.54 0.76 -0.01
C SER A 156 -1.16 -0.34 -0.86
N GLY A 157 -2.35 -0.78 -0.53
CA GLY A 157 -3.08 -1.84 -1.21
C GLY A 157 -2.60 -3.26 -0.88
N ALA A 158 -1.50 -3.42 -0.14
CA ALA A 158 -0.99 -4.74 0.24
C ALA A 158 -1.87 -5.41 1.31
N THR A 159 -1.75 -6.72 1.40
CA THR A 159 -2.43 -7.53 2.42
C THR A 159 -1.63 -7.54 3.72
N LEU A 160 -2.33 -7.38 4.85
CA LEU A 160 -1.82 -7.60 6.20
C LEU A 160 -2.59 -8.75 6.84
N LYS A 161 -1.86 -9.71 7.40
CA LYS A 161 -2.41 -10.78 8.25
C LYS A 161 -2.09 -10.47 9.71
N VAL A 162 -3.12 -10.46 10.57
CA VAL A 162 -2.98 -10.29 12.02
C VAL A 162 -3.19 -11.65 12.68
N VAL A 163 -2.20 -12.08 13.45
CA VAL A 163 -2.18 -13.39 14.12
C VAL A 163 -1.85 -13.22 15.60
N SER A 164 -2.03 -14.30 16.35
CA SER A 164 -1.69 -14.37 17.79
C SER A 164 -0.22 -14.09 18.06
#